data_ebc97e9534cb51258881a03b9de59c3f
#
_entry.id   ebc97e9534cb51258881a03b9de59c3f
#
_cell.length_a   1.000
_cell.length_b   1.000
_cell.length_c   1.000
_cell.angle_alpha   90.00
_cell.angle_beta   90.00
_cell.angle_gamma   90.00
#
_symmetry.space_group_name_H-M   'P 1'
#
loop_
_entity.id
_entity.type
_entity.pdbx_description
1 polymer ?
#
loop_
_entity_poly.entity_id
_entity_poly.type
_entity_poly.pdbx_seq_one_letter_code
_entity_poly.pdbx_strand_id
1 'polypeptide(L)'
;MEDCYIKREDAINACENLLKFYDGLKNYYKSFGLNIESNRGRRNILMSEPMEHFVAVELAKSFESVISDGRTGKADIVIEDDRLNCELECKLTSPHESSGSIVFQTDYETLAKKGSLDYIYIIANADFTGFCVVFFKGLTLEDFRSLSPGARGKVQMYKHKGMKKATILVG
;
A
#
# COMPACT_ATOMS: atom_id res chain seq x y z
N MET A 1 15.53 11.89 -12.72
CA MET A 1 14.49 11.87 -11.69
C MET A 1 13.14 11.53 -12.35
N GLU A 2 13.06 10.34 -12.99
CA GLU A 2 11.87 9.87 -13.73
C GLU A 2 11.58 8.40 -13.41
N ASP A 3 11.71 8.01 -12.13
CA ASP A 3 11.52 6.60 -11.77
C ASP A 3 10.12 6.31 -11.18
N CYS A 4 9.28 7.33 -10.97
CA CYS A 4 7.93 7.15 -10.47
C CYS A 4 6.92 7.32 -11.62
N TYR A 5 6.27 6.22 -11.98
CA TYR A 5 5.22 6.20 -13.01
C TYR A 5 3.83 6.52 -12.46
N ILE A 6 3.68 6.62 -11.14
CA ILE A 6 2.44 7.01 -10.48
C ILE A 6 2.42 8.53 -10.37
N LYS A 7 1.41 9.16 -10.92
CA LYS A 7 1.22 10.61 -10.81
C LYS A 7 0.70 10.96 -9.41
N ARG A 8 1.09 12.12 -8.92
CA ARG A 8 0.58 12.65 -7.64
C ARG A 8 -0.95 12.74 -7.64
N GLU A 9 -1.53 13.15 -8.75
CA GLU A 9 -2.98 13.28 -8.92
C GLU A 9 -3.69 11.94 -8.79
N ASP A 10 -3.14 10.87 -9.39
CA ASP A 10 -3.68 9.51 -9.28
C ASP A 10 -3.69 9.05 -7.82
N ALA A 11 -2.60 9.31 -7.08
CA ALA A 11 -2.52 8.98 -5.67
C ALA A 11 -3.53 9.77 -4.80
N ILE A 12 -3.74 11.05 -5.08
CA ILE A 12 -4.74 11.88 -4.41
C ILE A 12 -6.14 11.34 -4.66
N ASN A 13 -6.50 11.10 -5.93
CA ASN A 13 -7.82 10.60 -6.31
C ASN A 13 -8.12 9.22 -5.69
N ALA A 14 -7.14 8.32 -5.68
CA ALA A 14 -7.28 7.02 -5.01
C ALA A 14 -7.58 7.18 -3.51
N CYS A 15 -6.85 8.08 -2.83
CA CYS A 15 -7.07 8.38 -1.41
C CYS A 15 -8.44 9.01 -1.14
N GLU A 16 -8.89 9.95 -1.97
CA GLU A 16 -10.21 10.57 -1.84
C GLU A 16 -11.34 9.55 -2.02
N ASN A 17 -11.22 8.64 -2.98
CA ASN A 17 -12.19 7.57 -3.17
C ASN A 17 -12.17 6.57 -2.01
N LEU A 18 -10.99 6.28 -1.47
CA LEU A 18 -10.85 5.45 -0.28
C LEU A 18 -11.52 6.08 0.94
N LEU A 19 -11.40 7.40 1.14
CA LEU A 19 -12.12 8.12 2.20
C LEU A 19 -13.62 8.04 2.04
N LYS A 20 -14.15 8.30 0.84
CA LYS A 20 -15.59 8.20 0.57
C LYS A 20 -16.13 6.79 0.84
N PHE A 21 -15.39 5.77 0.45
CA PHE A 21 -15.74 4.38 0.72
C PHE A 21 -15.74 4.09 2.23
N TYR A 22 -14.69 4.56 2.94
CA TYR A 22 -14.58 4.39 4.38
C TYR A 22 -15.75 5.04 5.15
N ASP A 23 -16.14 6.25 4.78
CA ASP A 23 -17.27 6.95 5.41
C ASP A 23 -18.58 6.16 5.21
N GLY A 24 -18.82 5.62 4.03
CA GLY A 24 -19.95 4.75 3.77
C GLY A 24 -19.92 3.48 4.63
N LEU A 25 -18.78 2.82 4.69
CA LEU A 25 -18.57 1.60 5.49
C LEU A 25 -18.72 1.87 6.99
N LYS A 26 -18.17 2.98 7.49
CA LYS A 26 -18.31 3.42 8.88
C LYS A 26 -19.78 3.62 9.27
N ASN A 27 -20.57 4.28 8.43
CA ASN A 27 -21.99 4.48 8.65
C ASN A 27 -22.75 3.15 8.64
N TYR A 28 -22.42 2.25 7.73
CA TYR A 28 -22.99 0.91 7.66
C TYR A 28 -22.69 0.10 8.94
N TYR A 29 -21.45 0.06 9.38
CA TYR A 29 -21.06 -0.59 10.65
C TYR A 29 -21.84 -0.02 11.85
N LYS A 30 -21.96 1.30 11.93
CA LYS A 30 -22.68 1.98 13.00
C LYS A 30 -24.15 1.60 13.05
N SER A 31 -24.80 1.36 11.91
CA SER A 31 -26.22 0.95 11.86
C SER A 31 -26.47 -0.43 12.50
N PHE A 32 -25.42 -1.26 12.63
CA PHE A 32 -25.46 -2.55 13.34
C PHE A 32 -24.85 -2.50 14.75
N GLY A 33 -24.58 -1.32 15.29
CA GLY A 33 -23.94 -1.17 16.60
C GLY A 33 -22.44 -1.56 16.61
N LEU A 34 -21.83 -1.67 15.44
CA LEU A 34 -20.40 -2.00 15.31
C LEU A 34 -19.54 -0.73 15.18
N ASN A 35 -18.28 -0.81 15.60
CA ASN A 35 -17.33 0.28 15.49
C ASN A 35 -16.08 -0.15 14.74
N ILE A 36 -15.92 0.29 13.49
CA ILE A 36 -14.76 0.02 12.65
C ILE A 36 -13.50 0.73 13.15
N GLU A 37 -13.64 1.80 13.92
CA GLU A 37 -12.53 2.61 14.44
C GLU A 37 -11.90 2.01 15.70
N SER A 38 -12.56 1.06 16.34
CA SER A 38 -12.11 0.46 17.62
C SER A 38 -10.78 -0.30 17.51
N ASN A 39 -10.37 -0.71 16.31
CA ASN A 39 -9.14 -1.44 16.07
C ASN A 39 -8.53 -1.05 14.72
N ARG A 40 -7.45 -0.26 14.74
CA ARG A 40 -6.77 0.23 13.53
C ARG A 40 -6.26 -0.89 12.63
N GLY A 41 -5.76 -1.98 13.22
CA GLY A 41 -5.24 -3.12 12.46
C GLY A 41 -6.37 -3.80 11.65
N ARG A 42 -7.50 -4.08 12.28
CA ARG A 42 -8.67 -4.64 11.58
C ARG A 42 -9.23 -3.69 10.55
N ARG A 43 -9.31 -2.40 10.85
CA ARG A 43 -9.72 -1.37 9.90
C ARG A 43 -8.83 -1.39 8.66
N ASN A 44 -7.52 -1.37 8.83
CA ASN A 44 -6.59 -1.37 7.71
C ASN A 44 -6.69 -2.66 6.88
N ILE A 45 -6.92 -3.82 7.49
CA ILE A 45 -7.16 -5.07 6.77
C ILE A 45 -8.44 -4.96 5.91
N LEU A 46 -9.54 -4.44 6.45
CA LEU A 46 -10.78 -4.26 5.72
C LEU A 46 -10.66 -3.24 4.57
N MET A 47 -9.79 -2.26 4.71
CA MET A 47 -9.59 -1.19 3.74
C MET A 47 -8.50 -1.50 2.71
N SER A 48 -7.77 -2.63 2.82
CA SER A 48 -6.68 -2.99 1.90
C SER A 48 -7.20 -3.25 0.48
N GLU A 49 -8.20 -4.13 0.34
CA GLU A 49 -8.79 -4.44 -0.97
C GLU A 49 -9.43 -3.21 -1.66
N PRO A 50 -10.25 -2.38 -0.98
CA PRO A 50 -10.70 -1.12 -1.56
C PRO A 50 -9.57 -0.18 -1.99
N MET A 51 -8.50 -0.10 -1.20
CA MET A 51 -7.33 0.71 -1.55
C MET A 51 -6.66 0.22 -2.84
N GLU A 52 -6.39 -1.09 -2.94
CA GLU A 52 -5.82 -1.72 -4.14
C GLU A 52 -6.69 -1.44 -5.36
N HIS A 53 -8.01 -1.58 -5.22
CA HIS A 53 -8.97 -1.28 -6.27
C HIS A 53 -8.90 0.17 -6.74
N PHE A 54 -8.91 1.14 -5.83
CA PHE A 54 -8.88 2.56 -6.22
C PHE A 54 -7.53 2.97 -6.83
N VAL A 55 -6.42 2.40 -6.37
CA VAL A 55 -5.12 2.60 -7.02
C VAL A 55 -5.14 2.04 -8.45
N ALA A 56 -5.65 0.83 -8.65
CA ALA A 56 -5.76 0.22 -9.97
C ALA A 56 -6.65 1.04 -10.93
N VAL A 57 -7.79 1.53 -10.45
CA VAL A 57 -8.71 2.39 -11.24
C VAL A 57 -8.03 3.68 -11.71
N GLU A 58 -7.24 4.32 -10.84
CA GLU A 58 -6.53 5.54 -11.23
C GLU A 58 -5.40 5.23 -12.23
N LEU A 59 -4.64 4.16 -12.03
CA LEU A 59 -3.59 3.75 -12.97
C LEU A 59 -4.15 3.37 -14.34
N ALA A 60 -5.34 2.75 -14.40
CA ALA A 60 -6.01 2.40 -15.65
C ALA A 60 -6.39 3.61 -16.53
N LYS A 61 -6.34 4.83 -15.99
CA LYS A 61 -6.50 6.06 -16.79
C LYS A 61 -5.24 6.41 -17.59
N SER A 62 -4.08 5.91 -17.18
CA SER A 62 -2.77 6.25 -17.75
C SER A 62 -2.12 5.09 -18.50
N PHE A 63 -2.52 3.84 -18.25
CA PHE A 63 -1.96 2.62 -18.82
C PHE A 63 -3.06 1.78 -19.48
N GLU A 64 -2.72 1.12 -20.60
CA GLU A 64 -3.68 0.35 -21.41
C GLU A 64 -4.14 -0.92 -20.70
N SER A 65 -3.25 -1.59 -19.98
CA SER A 65 -3.56 -2.82 -19.24
C SER A 65 -3.10 -2.72 -17.79
N VAL A 66 -4.08 -2.65 -16.90
CA VAL A 66 -3.88 -2.67 -15.44
C VAL A 66 -4.72 -3.80 -14.88
N ILE A 67 -4.07 -4.81 -14.35
CA ILE A 67 -4.70 -6.02 -13.80
C ILE A 67 -4.56 -5.98 -12.28
N SER A 68 -5.69 -6.00 -11.57
CA SER A 68 -5.72 -6.21 -10.13
C SER A 68 -6.01 -7.69 -9.85
N ASP A 69 -5.07 -8.38 -9.20
CA ASP A 69 -5.16 -9.82 -8.93
C ASP A 69 -4.91 -10.11 -7.45
N GLY A 70 -5.99 -10.20 -6.67
CA GLY A 70 -5.92 -10.49 -5.23
C GLY A 70 -5.55 -11.93 -4.86
N ARG A 71 -5.07 -12.76 -5.80
CA ARG A 71 -4.69 -14.15 -5.50
C ARG A 71 -3.34 -14.21 -4.80
N THR A 72 -3.24 -15.11 -3.83
CA THR A 72 -1.99 -15.35 -3.08
C THR A 72 -0.81 -15.61 -4.02
N GLY A 73 0.29 -14.90 -3.79
CA GLY A 73 1.55 -15.04 -4.55
C GLY A 73 1.58 -14.28 -5.87
N LYS A 74 0.54 -13.49 -6.16
CA LYS A 74 0.53 -12.47 -7.22
C LYS A 74 0.80 -11.10 -6.61
N ALA A 75 1.28 -10.16 -7.41
CA ALA A 75 1.30 -8.76 -7.03
C ALA A 75 -0.13 -8.20 -7.03
N ASP A 76 -0.39 -7.24 -6.18
CA ASP A 76 -1.72 -6.63 -6.04
C ASP A 76 -2.17 -5.97 -7.36
N ILE A 77 -1.22 -5.37 -8.09
CA ILE A 77 -1.46 -4.75 -9.39
C ILE A 77 -0.34 -5.14 -10.36
N VAL A 78 -0.71 -5.51 -11.58
CA VAL A 78 0.21 -5.74 -12.71
C VAL A 78 -0.11 -4.74 -13.80
N ILE A 79 0.90 -4.01 -14.25
CA ILE A 79 0.80 -3.09 -15.40
C ILE A 79 1.49 -3.75 -16.59
N GLU A 80 0.77 -3.95 -17.68
CA GLU A 80 1.26 -4.49 -18.95
C GLU A 80 0.92 -3.49 -20.06
N ASP A 81 1.86 -2.62 -20.35
CA ASP A 81 1.71 -1.52 -21.33
C ASP A 81 3.02 -1.43 -22.14
N ASP A 82 2.96 -1.02 -23.38
CA ASP A 82 4.15 -0.88 -24.24
C ASP A 82 5.25 -0.01 -23.61
N ARG A 83 4.89 0.90 -22.71
CA ARG A 83 5.79 1.84 -22.03
C ARG A 83 6.29 1.32 -20.68
N LEU A 84 5.53 0.42 -20.05
CA LEU A 84 5.82 -0.06 -18.70
C LEU A 84 5.28 -1.47 -18.50
N ASN A 85 6.16 -2.37 -18.06
CA ASN A 85 5.78 -3.69 -17.58
C ASN A 85 6.32 -3.88 -16.18
N CYS A 86 5.44 -3.86 -15.19
CA CYS A 86 5.85 -3.96 -13.78
C CYS A 86 4.77 -4.54 -12.88
N GLU A 87 5.22 -5.00 -11.72
CA GLU A 87 4.38 -5.48 -10.63
C GLU A 87 4.44 -4.47 -9.47
N LEU A 88 3.28 -4.04 -9.00
CA LEU A 88 3.13 -3.09 -7.90
C LEU A 88 2.43 -3.75 -6.72
N GLU A 89 3.04 -3.69 -5.58
CA GLU A 89 2.50 -4.16 -4.30
C GLU A 89 1.92 -2.96 -3.54
N CYS A 90 0.67 -3.06 -3.11
CA CYS A 90 -0.04 -2.02 -2.39
C CYS A 90 -0.06 -2.32 -0.89
N LYS A 91 0.22 -1.33 -0.06
CA LYS A 91 0.22 -1.52 1.40
C LYS A 91 -0.48 -0.36 2.10
N LEU A 92 -1.49 -0.69 2.91
CA LEU A 92 -2.14 0.25 3.79
C LEU A 92 -1.58 0.09 5.21
N THR A 93 -1.09 1.18 5.79
CA THR A 93 -0.55 1.19 7.14
C THR A 93 -1.00 2.44 7.89
N SER A 94 -0.79 2.43 9.19
CA SER A 94 -1.01 3.59 10.07
C SER A 94 0.12 3.66 11.11
N PRO A 95 0.39 4.83 11.68
CA PRO A 95 1.33 4.93 12.79
C PRO A 95 0.95 4.01 13.94
N HIS A 96 1.95 3.38 14.53
CA HIS A 96 1.74 2.51 15.70
C HIS A 96 1.20 3.32 16.89
N GLU A 97 0.20 2.79 17.57
CA GLU A 97 -0.52 3.53 18.62
C GLU A 97 0.38 4.04 19.74
N SER A 98 1.32 3.23 20.22
CA SER A 98 2.16 3.58 21.36
C SER A 98 3.39 4.42 20.99
N SER A 99 3.95 4.27 19.78
CA SER A 99 5.21 4.91 19.39
C SER A 99 5.07 5.98 18.32
N GLY A 100 3.91 6.05 17.65
CA GLY A 100 3.72 6.90 16.47
C GLY A 100 4.57 6.50 15.27
N SER A 101 5.33 5.41 15.37
CA SER A 101 6.23 5.00 14.30
C SER A 101 5.48 4.35 13.15
N ILE A 102 5.88 4.66 11.93
CA ILE A 102 5.42 3.98 10.72
C ILE A 102 6.35 2.81 10.45
N VAL A 103 5.79 1.63 10.20
CA VAL A 103 6.53 0.43 9.86
C VAL A 103 6.17 0.02 8.44
N PHE A 104 7.18 -0.07 7.58
CA PHE A 104 7.07 -0.61 6.24
C PHE A 104 7.41 -2.10 6.28
N GLN A 105 6.47 -2.94 5.93
CA GLN A 105 6.61 -4.40 5.98
C GLN A 105 6.21 -5.03 4.66
N THR A 106 6.86 -6.15 4.33
CA THR A 106 6.47 -6.98 3.20
C THR A 106 6.50 -8.46 3.58
N ASP A 107 5.89 -9.30 2.76
CA ASP A 107 6.01 -10.74 2.83
C ASP A 107 7.38 -11.18 2.29
N TYR A 108 8.12 -11.92 3.12
CA TYR A 108 9.47 -12.37 2.78
C TYR A 108 9.48 -13.31 1.58
N GLU A 109 8.59 -14.30 1.56
CA GLU A 109 8.59 -15.34 0.53
C GLU A 109 8.20 -14.77 -0.84
N THR A 110 7.21 -13.87 -0.85
CA THR A 110 6.78 -13.19 -2.07
C THR A 110 7.94 -12.37 -2.65
N LEU A 111 8.58 -11.54 -1.85
CA LEU A 111 9.69 -10.72 -2.32
C LEU A 111 10.91 -11.57 -2.70
N ALA A 112 11.22 -12.63 -1.95
CA ALA A 112 12.31 -13.57 -2.28
C ALA A 112 12.09 -14.24 -3.64
N LYS A 113 10.86 -14.66 -3.93
CA LYS A 113 10.48 -15.30 -5.19
C LYS A 113 10.53 -14.34 -6.38
N LYS A 114 10.09 -13.09 -6.17
CA LYS A 114 10.04 -12.05 -7.21
C LYS A 114 11.39 -11.38 -7.44
N GLY A 115 12.26 -11.36 -6.44
CA GLY A 115 13.58 -10.72 -6.46
C GLY A 115 13.51 -9.21 -6.26
N SER A 116 12.60 -8.51 -6.94
CA SER A 116 12.38 -7.07 -6.84
C SER A 116 10.92 -6.74 -7.09
N LEU A 117 10.37 -5.77 -6.34
CA LEU A 117 9.00 -5.27 -6.51
C LEU A 117 8.95 -3.75 -6.30
N ASP A 118 8.03 -3.12 -6.99
CA ASP A 118 7.62 -1.75 -6.70
C ASP A 118 6.54 -1.75 -5.61
N TYR A 119 6.52 -0.73 -4.77
CA TYR A 119 5.56 -0.63 -3.68
C TYR A 119 4.91 0.75 -3.63
N ILE A 120 3.61 0.78 -3.40
CA ILE A 120 2.91 1.98 -2.93
C ILE A 120 2.43 1.75 -1.50
N TYR A 121 2.88 2.62 -0.58
CA TYR A 121 2.39 2.64 0.79
C TYR A 121 1.45 3.83 0.97
N ILE A 122 0.21 3.54 1.31
CA ILE A 122 -0.76 4.54 1.76
C ILE A 122 -0.77 4.50 3.28
N ILE A 123 -0.36 5.60 3.89
CA ILE A 123 -0.19 5.75 5.34
C ILE A 123 -1.36 6.58 5.83
N ALA A 124 -2.37 5.92 6.38
CA ALA A 124 -3.53 6.60 6.97
C ALA A 124 -3.19 7.14 8.36
N ASN A 125 -3.63 8.37 8.67
CA ASN A 125 -3.56 8.87 10.03
C ASN A 125 -4.45 8.06 11.00
N ALA A 126 -4.39 8.40 12.29
CA ALA A 126 -5.04 7.60 13.34
C ALA A 126 -6.55 7.47 13.16
N ASP A 127 -7.21 8.53 12.76
CA ASP A 127 -8.65 8.63 12.57
C ASP A 127 -9.15 8.38 11.13
N PHE A 128 -8.21 8.02 10.24
CA PHE A 128 -8.50 7.73 8.82
C PHE A 128 -9.14 8.91 8.07
N THR A 129 -8.68 10.13 8.34
CA THR A 129 -9.17 11.36 7.70
C THR A 129 -8.15 11.97 6.74
N GLY A 130 -6.93 11.44 6.71
CA GLY A 130 -5.86 11.91 5.83
C GLY A 130 -4.80 10.85 5.59
N PHE A 131 -4.07 11.05 4.50
CA PHE A 131 -3.06 10.10 4.04
C PHE A 131 -1.75 10.78 3.68
N CYS A 132 -0.66 10.05 3.91
CA CYS A 132 0.61 10.25 3.23
C CYS A 132 0.82 9.07 2.26
N VAL A 133 1.28 9.32 1.04
CA VAL A 133 1.51 8.28 0.04
C VAL A 133 2.96 8.29 -0.38
N VAL A 134 3.60 7.13 -0.26
CA VAL A 134 5.00 6.94 -0.61
C VAL A 134 5.12 5.79 -1.61
N PHE A 135 5.73 6.07 -2.75
CA PHE A 135 6.10 5.08 -3.74
C PHE A 135 7.56 4.67 -3.57
N PHE A 136 7.86 3.40 -3.67
CA PHE A 136 9.22 2.85 -3.64
C PHE A 136 9.48 2.05 -4.90
N LYS A 137 10.56 2.40 -5.61
CA LYS A 137 10.98 1.72 -6.84
C LYS A 137 11.96 0.59 -6.54
N GLY A 138 11.65 -0.61 -7.04
CA GLY A 138 12.58 -1.72 -7.10
C GLY A 138 13.14 -2.14 -5.74
N LEU A 139 12.29 -2.35 -4.74
CA LEU A 139 12.71 -2.88 -3.45
C LEU A 139 13.09 -4.36 -3.56
N THR A 140 14.18 -4.74 -2.90
CA THR A 140 14.69 -6.11 -2.82
C THR A 140 14.82 -6.53 -1.36
N LEU A 141 15.13 -7.80 -1.09
CA LEU A 141 15.37 -8.28 0.28
C LEU A 141 16.50 -7.53 1.00
N GLU A 142 17.44 -6.93 0.27
CA GLU A 142 18.53 -6.14 0.86
C GLU A 142 18.05 -4.85 1.53
N ASP A 143 16.87 -4.37 1.15
CA ASP A 143 16.23 -3.20 1.75
C ASP A 143 15.50 -3.53 3.05
N PHE A 144 15.37 -4.82 3.39
CA PHE A 144 14.64 -5.30 4.55
C PHE A 144 15.55 -6.01 5.56
N ARG A 145 15.08 -6.07 6.81
CA ARG A 145 15.73 -6.83 7.87
C ARG A 145 15.61 -8.32 7.59
N SER A 146 16.56 -9.10 8.07
CA SER A 146 16.47 -10.56 8.01
C SER A 146 15.20 -11.06 8.69
N LEU A 147 14.67 -12.16 8.17
CA LEU A 147 13.53 -12.84 8.80
C LEU A 147 13.91 -13.31 10.19
N SER A 148 13.20 -12.86 11.20
CA SER A 148 13.41 -13.27 12.59
C SER A 148 12.46 -14.41 12.97
N PRO A 149 12.86 -15.31 13.92
CA PRO A 149 11.96 -16.31 14.46
C PRO A 149 10.66 -15.66 14.99
N GLY A 150 9.51 -16.19 14.60
CA GLY A 150 8.20 -15.67 15.01
C GLY A 150 7.67 -14.47 14.20
N ALA A 151 8.38 -13.98 13.19
CA ALA A 151 7.96 -12.86 12.35
C ALA A 151 6.79 -13.20 11.39
N ARG A 152 6.24 -14.41 11.43
CA ARG A 152 5.12 -14.87 10.58
C ARG A 152 5.31 -14.55 9.10
N GLY A 153 6.55 -14.72 8.58
CA GLY A 153 6.87 -14.47 7.18
C GLY A 153 7.01 -13.01 6.78
N LYS A 154 6.82 -12.04 7.69
CA LYS A 154 6.96 -10.62 7.37
C LYS A 154 8.30 -10.06 7.80
N VAL A 155 8.88 -9.20 6.94
CA VAL A 155 10.13 -8.50 7.20
C VAL A 155 9.91 -6.99 7.17
N GLN A 156 10.68 -6.26 7.99
CA GLN A 156 10.59 -4.81 8.11
C GLN A 156 11.70 -4.13 7.30
N MET A 157 11.34 -3.04 6.63
CA MET A 157 12.27 -2.23 5.87
C MET A 157 13.32 -1.55 6.77
N TYR A 158 14.56 -1.54 6.31
CA TYR A 158 15.56 -0.60 6.80
C TYR A 158 15.24 0.80 6.25
N LYS A 159 14.68 1.68 7.07
CA LYS A 159 14.26 3.02 6.62
C LYS A 159 15.38 3.78 5.89
N HIS A 160 16.61 3.72 6.38
CA HIS A 160 17.75 4.41 5.77
C HIS A 160 18.11 3.87 4.38
N LYS A 161 17.75 2.62 4.05
CA LYS A 161 17.94 2.03 2.71
C LYS A 161 16.73 2.33 1.83
N GLY A 162 15.54 1.95 2.27
CA GLY A 162 14.31 2.09 1.49
C GLY A 162 14.00 3.54 1.12
N MET A 163 14.18 4.48 2.05
CA MET A 163 13.91 5.91 1.78
C MET A 163 14.79 6.53 0.68
N LYS A 164 15.90 5.90 0.31
CA LYS A 164 16.70 6.31 -0.87
C LYS A 164 16.01 6.01 -2.20
N LYS A 165 15.07 5.08 -2.19
CA LYS A 165 14.28 4.62 -3.34
C LYS A 165 12.85 5.16 -3.31
N ALA A 166 12.56 6.09 -2.39
CA ALA A 166 11.23 6.60 -2.12
C ALA A 166 10.94 7.87 -2.92
N THR A 167 9.71 7.96 -3.42
CA THR A 167 9.10 9.20 -3.92
C THR A 167 7.86 9.48 -3.08
N ILE A 168 7.81 10.63 -2.42
CA ILE A 168 6.62 11.07 -1.67
C ILE A 168 5.64 11.68 -2.66
N LEU A 169 4.49 11.04 -2.86
CA LEU A 169 3.44 11.50 -3.77
C LEU A 169 2.46 12.44 -3.07
N VAL A 170 2.11 12.11 -1.82
CA VAL A 170 1.23 12.92 -0.96
C VAL A 170 1.85 12.96 0.43
N GLY A 171 1.97 14.13 1.00
CA GLY A 171 2.55 14.37 2.32
C GLY A 171 1.80 15.42 3.11
#